data_51dd95c8ef8946810df5388ff20f477e
#
_entry.id   51dd95c8ef8946810df5388ff20f477e
#
_cell.length_a   1.000
_cell.length_b   1.000
_cell.length_c   1.000
_cell.angle_alpha   90.00
_cell.angle_beta   90.00
_cell.angle_gamma   90.00
#
_symmetry.space_group_name_H-M   'P 1'
#
loop_
_entity.id
_entity.type
_entity.pdbx_description
1 polymer ?
#
loop_
_entity_poly.entity_id
_entity_poly.type
_entity_poly.pdbx_seq_one_letter_code
_entity_poly.pdbx_strand_id
1 'polypeptide(L)'
;MTVAVSTKDSTREFAFEKADFKNVQKMLFKKAGINLSDAKEAMVYSRLARRIRARNLRSFNEYLALVNKSESELEQFINALTTNLTSFFREPHHFTALADYLRQHNVTNIWCAASSTGEEPYSIAMVVAEAFGSFKTPVKIIASDIDSKVLAKARAGVYPLASIAKIPHHRQKQFFHKGKGTNEGKVKVVDELRNMVQFKKLNLTDAKWDVKGPLD
;
A
#
# COMPACT_ATOMS: atom_id res chain seq x y z
N MET A 1 36.12 32.35 -17.19
CA MET A 1 35.30 31.93 -16.07
C MET A 1 33.85 32.07 -16.44
N THR A 2 33.23 30.98 -16.85
CA THR A 2 31.82 30.95 -17.32
C THR A 2 30.97 30.55 -16.13
N VAL A 3 30.21 31.51 -15.59
CA VAL A 3 29.26 31.28 -14.50
C VAL A 3 28.05 30.51 -15.09
N ALA A 4 27.89 29.27 -14.69
CA ALA A 4 26.69 28.49 -15.04
C ALA A 4 25.47 29.09 -14.33
N VAL A 5 24.63 29.78 -15.07
CA VAL A 5 23.32 30.27 -14.61
C VAL A 5 22.42 29.05 -14.42
N SER A 6 22.15 28.70 -13.17
CA SER A 6 21.12 27.74 -12.81
C SER A 6 19.77 28.31 -13.24
N THR A 7 19.15 27.71 -14.27
CA THR A 7 17.77 28.01 -14.67
C THR A 7 16.84 27.59 -13.54
N LYS A 8 16.43 28.54 -12.70
CA LYS A 8 15.31 28.37 -11.79
C LYS A 8 14.07 28.07 -12.64
N ASP A 9 13.52 26.89 -12.48
CA ASP A 9 12.23 26.50 -13.05
C ASP A 9 11.15 27.40 -12.41
N SER A 10 10.79 28.47 -13.12
CA SER A 10 9.93 29.58 -12.63
C SER A 10 8.47 29.16 -12.38
N THR A 11 8.15 27.88 -12.56
CA THR A 11 6.79 27.34 -12.40
C THR A 11 6.54 26.66 -11.06
N ARG A 12 7.57 26.43 -10.25
CA ARG A 12 7.43 25.73 -8.96
C ARG A 12 7.13 26.72 -7.83
N GLU A 13 6.07 26.44 -7.05
CA GLU A 13 5.67 27.26 -5.87
C GLU A 13 6.74 27.30 -4.78
N PHE A 14 7.44 26.19 -4.56
CA PHE A 14 8.55 26.07 -3.61
C PHE A 14 9.84 25.78 -4.36
N ALA A 15 10.94 26.40 -3.94
CA ALA A 15 12.27 26.04 -4.44
C ALA A 15 12.53 24.56 -4.14
N PHE A 16 13.00 23.82 -5.16
CA PHE A 16 13.34 22.42 -5.05
C PHE A 16 14.55 22.11 -5.91
N GLU A 17 15.66 21.91 -5.28
CA GLU A 17 16.93 21.65 -5.92
C GLU A 17 17.31 20.16 -5.84
N LYS A 18 18.31 19.74 -6.61
CA LYS A 18 18.83 18.37 -6.54
C LYS A 18 19.26 17.98 -5.11
N ALA A 19 19.76 18.95 -4.33
CA ALA A 19 20.13 18.71 -2.93
C ALA A 19 18.90 18.37 -2.07
N ASP A 20 17.77 19.06 -2.26
CA ASP A 20 16.52 18.77 -1.55
C ASP A 20 16.01 17.36 -1.87
N PHE A 21 16.02 17.00 -3.17
CA PHE A 21 15.66 15.67 -3.59
C PHE A 21 16.55 14.58 -2.97
N LYS A 22 17.87 14.78 -2.94
CA LYS A 22 18.80 13.86 -2.30
C LYS A 22 18.56 13.72 -0.78
N ASN A 23 18.18 14.81 -0.11
CA ASN A 23 17.80 14.76 1.31
C ASN A 23 16.52 13.96 1.53
N VAL A 24 15.52 14.10 0.65
CA VAL A 24 14.31 13.29 0.67
C VAL A 24 14.63 11.81 0.44
N GLN A 25 15.45 11.48 -0.57
CA GLN A 25 15.88 10.10 -0.83
C GLN A 25 16.54 9.47 0.39
N LYS A 26 17.50 10.15 1.00
CA LYS A 26 18.22 9.69 2.20
C LYS A 26 17.27 9.45 3.38
N MET A 27 16.37 10.41 3.62
CA MET A 27 15.42 10.30 4.71
C MET A 27 14.46 9.14 4.52
N LEU A 28 13.87 9.00 3.33
CA LEU A 28 12.92 7.93 3.04
C LEU A 28 13.58 6.55 3.13
N PHE A 29 14.79 6.42 2.60
CA PHE A 29 15.55 5.18 2.72
C PHE A 29 15.87 4.83 4.19
N LYS A 30 16.35 5.81 4.96
CA LYS A 30 16.68 5.61 6.39
C LYS A 30 15.46 5.23 7.22
N LYS A 31 14.28 5.78 6.92
CA LYS A 31 13.06 5.62 7.74
C LYS A 31 12.17 4.47 7.29
N ALA A 32 12.23 4.09 6.02
CA ALA A 32 11.28 3.15 5.42
C ALA A 32 11.94 2.10 4.50
N GLY A 33 13.25 2.16 4.28
CA GLY A 33 13.95 1.27 3.35
C GLY A 33 13.59 1.49 1.88
N ILE A 34 12.83 2.56 1.56
CA ILE A 34 12.34 2.81 0.21
C ILE A 34 13.40 3.58 -0.58
N ASN A 35 13.86 2.98 -1.67
CA ASN A 35 14.78 3.62 -2.60
C ASN A 35 14.01 4.32 -3.73
N LEU A 36 14.20 5.64 -3.86
CA LEU A 36 13.61 6.44 -4.92
C LEU A 36 14.63 6.64 -6.05
N SER A 37 14.26 6.25 -7.27
CA SER A 37 15.06 6.58 -8.46
C SER A 37 14.99 8.07 -8.79
N ASP A 38 16.02 8.60 -9.47
CA ASP A 38 16.09 10.01 -9.86
C ASP A 38 14.92 10.42 -10.79
N ALA A 39 14.38 9.48 -11.56
CA ALA A 39 13.19 9.70 -12.40
C ALA A 39 11.92 10.09 -11.61
N LYS A 40 11.91 9.91 -10.30
CA LYS A 40 10.76 10.25 -9.44
C LYS A 40 10.79 11.66 -8.85
N GLU A 41 11.74 12.50 -9.23
CA GLU A 41 11.90 13.86 -8.71
C GLU A 41 10.60 14.69 -8.81
N ALA A 42 9.99 14.74 -10.00
CA ALA A 42 8.75 15.49 -10.21
C ALA A 42 7.57 14.97 -9.35
N MET A 43 7.47 13.66 -9.17
CA MET A 43 6.47 13.05 -8.29
C MET A 43 6.71 13.45 -6.82
N VAL A 44 7.95 13.39 -6.36
CA VAL A 44 8.34 13.78 -4.99
C VAL A 44 7.99 15.24 -4.75
N TYR A 45 8.39 16.13 -5.64
CA TYR A 45 8.02 17.54 -5.57
C TYR A 45 6.51 17.72 -5.42
N SER A 46 5.74 17.20 -6.37
CA SER A 46 4.27 17.36 -6.39
C SER A 46 3.60 16.85 -5.11
N ARG A 47 4.06 15.72 -4.59
CA ARG A 47 3.46 15.10 -3.40
C ARG A 47 3.84 15.84 -2.11
N LEU A 48 5.11 16.25 -1.97
CA LEU A 48 5.57 16.95 -0.77
C LEU A 48 5.17 18.43 -0.76
N ALA A 49 5.08 19.12 -1.90
CA ALA A 49 4.55 20.48 -1.98
C ALA A 49 3.15 20.59 -1.36
N ARG A 50 2.29 19.57 -1.57
CA ARG A 50 0.97 19.50 -0.91
C ARG A 50 1.09 19.42 0.62
N ARG A 51 2.11 18.71 1.13
CA ARG A 51 2.35 18.59 2.58
C ARG A 51 2.89 19.90 3.16
N ILE A 52 3.86 20.53 2.47
CA ILE A 52 4.44 21.82 2.84
C ILE A 52 3.33 22.88 2.97
N ARG A 53 2.44 22.96 1.97
CA ARG A 53 1.28 23.85 1.97
C ARG A 53 0.32 23.53 3.12
N ALA A 54 -0.02 22.27 3.33
CA ALA A 54 -0.92 21.83 4.40
C ALA A 54 -0.39 22.12 5.82
N ARG A 55 0.92 22.34 5.95
CA ARG A 55 1.59 22.71 7.22
C ARG A 55 1.97 24.18 7.28
N ASN A 56 1.59 24.99 6.29
CA ASN A 56 1.94 26.40 6.17
C ASN A 56 3.45 26.66 6.26
N LEU A 57 4.26 25.74 5.70
CA LEU A 57 5.71 25.85 5.66
C LEU A 57 6.17 26.52 4.35
N ARG A 58 7.41 27.00 4.32
CA ARG A 58 7.96 27.78 3.21
C ARG A 58 8.96 27.03 2.34
N SER A 59 9.49 25.90 2.84
CA SER A 59 10.55 25.15 2.13
C SER A 59 10.55 23.66 2.44
N PHE A 60 11.23 22.89 1.59
CA PHE A 60 11.48 21.47 1.81
C PHE A 60 12.33 21.22 3.05
N ASN A 61 13.30 22.09 3.32
CA ASN A 61 14.16 21.96 4.51
C ASN A 61 13.36 22.11 5.81
N GLU A 62 12.47 23.10 5.90
CA GLU A 62 11.57 23.25 7.05
C GLU A 62 10.67 22.01 7.20
N TYR A 63 10.17 21.48 6.08
CA TYR A 63 9.34 20.29 6.10
C TYR A 63 10.10 19.05 6.57
N LEU A 64 11.30 18.80 6.06
CA LEU A 64 12.13 17.68 6.51
C LEU A 64 12.54 17.81 7.99
N ALA A 65 12.77 19.04 8.48
CA ALA A 65 12.99 19.27 9.90
C ALA A 65 11.77 18.91 10.75
N LEU A 66 10.55 19.22 10.28
CA LEU A 66 9.30 18.82 10.93
C LEU A 66 9.12 17.29 10.92
N VAL A 67 9.39 16.64 9.79
CA VAL A 67 9.31 15.17 9.65
C VAL A 67 10.23 14.47 10.67
N ASN A 68 11.41 15.02 10.93
CA ASN A 68 12.33 14.45 11.94
C ASN A 68 11.86 14.62 13.39
N LYS A 69 11.00 15.59 13.67
CA LYS A 69 10.53 15.93 15.03
C LYS A 69 9.14 15.36 15.35
N SER A 70 8.38 14.94 14.33
CA SER A 70 6.98 14.52 14.48
C SER A 70 6.75 13.16 13.86
N GLU A 71 6.42 12.16 14.68
CA GLU A 71 6.06 10.81 14.21
C GLU A 71 4.83 10.82 13.28
N SER A 72 3.84 11.66 13.61
CA SER A 72 2.64 11.78 12.76
C SER A 72 2.96 12.38 11.39
N GLU A 73 3.93 13.33 11.31
CA GLU A 73 4.33 13.87 10.02
C GLU A 73 5.28 12.93 9.28
N LEU A 74 6.13 12.18 9.99
CA LEU A 74 6.92 11.10 9.38
C LEU A 74 6.00 10.07 8.70
N GLU A 75 4.92 9.68 9.34
CA GLU A 75 3.93 8.79 8.74
C GLU A 75 3.31 9.39 7.48
N GLN A 76 2.91 10.67 7.50
CA GLN A 76 2.36 11.37 6.33
C GLN A 76 3.39 11.50 5.21
N PHE A 77 4.66 11.71 5.54
CA PHE A 77 5.78 11.75 4.59
C PHE A 77 5.95 10.41 3.88
N ILE A 78 5.99 9.29 4.62
CA ILE A 78 6.08 7.94 4.05
C ILE A 78 4.86 7.67 3.17
N ASN A 79 3.64 7.86 3.69
CA ASN A 79 2.40 7.64 2.96
C ASN A 79 2.30 8.49 1.68
N ALA A 80 2.89 9.70 1.67
CA ALA A 80 2.91 10.54 0.48
C ALA A 80 3.85 10.00 -0.60
N LEU A 81 4.91 9.29 -0.25
CA LEU A 81 5.94 8.85 -1.18
C LEU A 81 5.86 7.37 -1.57
N THR A 82 5.03 6.58 -0.90
CA THR A 82 4.74 5.19 -1.30
C THR A 82 4.02 5.14 -2.65
N THR A 83 4.29 4.07 -3.40
CA THR A 83 3.61 3.78 -4.67
C THR A 83 2.81 2.49 -4.49
N ASN A 84 1.48 2.62 -4.49
CA ASN A 84 0.56 1.57 -4.04
C ASN A 84 -0.25 0.96 -5.20
N LEU A 85 0.40 0.72 -6.36
CA LEU A 85 -0.26 0.11 -7.51
C LEU A 85 -0.48 -1.39 -7.28
N THR A 86 -1.74 -1.78 -7.15
CA THR A 86 -2.16 -3.17 -6.97
C THR A 86 -3.51 -3.42 -7.64
N SER A 87 -3.87 -4.67 -7.87
CA SER A 87 -5.18 -5.07 -8.37
C SER A 87 -5.52 -6.49 -7.91
N PHE A 88 -6.82 -6.82 -7.89
CA PHE A 88 -7.25 -8.19 -7.62
C PHE A 88 -6.66 -9.16 -8.64
N PHE A 89 -6.16 -10.29 -8.16
CA PHE A 89 -5.55 -11.35 -8.97
C PHE A 89 -4.45 -10.87 -9.92
N ARG A 90 -3.69 -9.85 -9.50
CA ARG A 90 -2.47 -9.44 -10.21
C ARG A 90 -1.50 -10.62 -10.24
N GLU A 91 -0.85 -10.88 -11.40
CA GLU A 91 -0.02 -12.07 -11.62
C GLU A 91 -0.79 -13.38 -11.34
N PRO A 92 -1.83 -13.70 -12.15
CA PRO A 92 -2.80 -14.75 -11.84
C PRO A 92 -2.20 -16.14 -11.64
N HIS A 93 -1.02 -16.41 -12.21
CA HIS A 93 -0.30 -17.67 -12.05
C HIS A 93 0.11 -17.97 -10.59
N HIS A 94 0.36 -16.93 -9.77
CA HIS A 94 0.64 -17.10 -8.34
C HIS A 94 -0.56 -17.70 -7.60
N PHE A 95 -1.78 -17.31 -7.96
CA PHE A 95 -3.00 -17.82 -7.31
C PHE A 95 -3.34 -19.25 -7.75
N THR A 96 -2.95 -19.65 -8.98
CA THR A 96 -3.02 -21.04 -9.41
C THR A 96 -2.06 -21.89 -8.59
N ALA A 97 -0.79 -21.47 -8.47
CA ALA A 97 0.20 -22.15 -7.66
C ALA A 97 -0.22 -22.24 -6.18
N LEU A 98 -0.80 -21.17 -5.62
CA LEU A 98 -1.34 -21.19 -4.26
C LEU A 98 -2.47 -22.22 -4.09
N ALA A 99 -3.39 -22.29 -5.05
CA ALA A 99 -4.50 -23.26 -4.99
C ALA A 99 -3.98 -24.71 -5.02
N ASP A 100 -2.95 -24.99 -5.82
CA ASP A 100 -2.31 -26.29 -5.89
C ASP A 100 -1.55 -26.62 -4.60
N TYR A 101 -0.85 -25.65 -4.04
CA TYR A 101 -0.13 -25.79 -2.78
C TYR A 101 -1.08 -26.09 -1.60
N LEU A 102 -2.20 -25.39 -1.51
CA LEU A 102 -3.24 -25.60 -0.49
C LEU A 102 -3.84 -27.01 -0.53
N ARG A 103 -3.91 -27.65 -1.71
CA ARG A 103 -4.42 -29.04 -1.85
C ARG A 103 -3.42 -30.09 -1.38
N GLN A 104 -2.13 -29.76 -1.43
CA GLN A 104 -1.05 -30.72 -1.19
C GLN A 104 -0.42 -30.59 0.22
N HIS A 105 -0.67 -29.45 0.91
CA HIS A 105 -0.02 -29.12 2.18
C HIS A 105 -1.02 -28.64 3.22
N ASN A 106 -0.72 -28.87 4.48
CA ASN A 106 -1.48 -28.36 5.61
C ASN A 106 -1.08 -26.90 5.93
N VAL A 107 -1.54 -25.97 5.11
CA VAL A 107 -1.25 -24.54 5.27
C VAL A 107 -2.03 -23.97 6.44
N THR A 108 -1.36 -23.19 7.31
CA THR A 108 -1.96 -22.57 8.49
C THR A 108 -1.74 -21.07 8.57
N ASN A 109 -0.62 -20.56 8.04
CA ASN A 109 -0.29 -19.15 8.13
C ASN A 109 0.28 -18.62 6.81
N ILE A 110 -0.40 -17.64 6.23
CA ILE A 110 0.05 -16.94 5.02
C ILE A 110 0.34 -15.48 5.38
N TRP A 111 1.46 -14.96 4.90
CA TRP A 111 1.83 -13.55 5.08
C TRP A 111 1.97 -12.82 3.74
N CYS A 112 1.11 -11.81 3.53
CA CYS A 112 1.23 -10.83 2.46
C CYS A 112 2.00 -9.61 2.99
N ALA A 113 3.29 -9.51 2.66
CA ALA A 113 4.22 -8.58 3.32
C ALA A 113 4.08 -7.11 2.88
N ALA A 114 3.49 -6.83 1.70
CA ALA A 114 3.27 -5.48 1.16
C ALA A 114 1.86 -5.41 0.55
N SER A 115 0.85 -5.39 1.42
CA SER A 115 -0.54 -5.63 1.06
C SER A 115 -1.24 -4.46 0.34
N SER A 116 -0.63 -3.27 0.35
CA SER A 116 -1.20 -2.07 -0.24
C SER A 116 -2.67 -1.87 0.18
N THR A 117 -3.55 -1.59 -0.76
CA THR A 117 -4.98 -1.36 -0.54
C THR A 117 -5.82 -2.64 -0.36
N GLY A 118 -5.17 -3.81 -0.28
CA GLY A 118 -5.81 -5.06 0.16
C GLY A 118 -6.27 -6.01 -0.95
N GLU A 119 -6.10 -5.66 -2.21
CA GLU A 119 -6.54 -6.49 -3.34
C GLU A 119 -5.85 -7.85 -3.36
N GLU A 120 -4.54 -7.90 -3.06
CA GLU A 120 -3.78 -9.16 -3.03
C GLU A 120 -4.18 -10.05 -1.85
N PRO A 121 -4.18 -9.60 -0.57
CA PRO A 121 -4.58 -10.47 0.53
C PRO A 121 -6.04 -10.93 0.43
N TYR A 122 -6.94 -10.15 -0.15
CA TYR A 122 -8.30 -10.62 -0.42
C TYR A 122 -8.35 -11.63 -1.57
N SER A 123 -7.50 -11.50 -2.59
CA SER A 123 -7.37 -12.53 -3.64
C SER A 123 -6.84 -13.85 -3.07
N ILE A 124 -5.87 -13.79 -2.15
CA ILE A 124 -5.39 -14.95 -1.38
C ILE A 124 -6.56 -15.57 -0.58
N ALA A 125 -7.31 -14.74 0.15
CA ALA A 125 -8.44 -15.21 0.95
C ALA A 125 -9.55 -15.88 0.12
N MET A 126 -9.83 -15.36 -1.10
CA MET A 126 -10.76 -16.00 -2.04
C MET A 126 -10.28 -17.38 -2.44
N VAL A 127 -9.01 -17.53 -2.82
CA VAL A 127 -8.43 -18.82 -3.20
C VAL A 127 -8.46 -19.80 -2.03
N VAL A 128 -8.16 -19.35 -0.81
CA VAL A 128 -8.25 -20.18 0.40
C VAL A 128 -9.70 -20.61 0.62
N ALA A 129 -10.67 -19.69 0.58
CA ALA A 129 -12.08 -20.03 0.76
C ALA A 129 -12.59 -21.02 -0.29
N GLU A 130 -12.14 -20.89 -1.54
CA GLU A 130 -12.49 -21.83 -2.63
C GLU A 130 -11.84 -23.22 -2.41
N ALA A 131 -10.56 -23.26 -2.02
CA ALA A 131 -9.86 -24.52 -1.78
C ALA A 131 -10.48 -25.34 -0.64
N PHE A 132 -11.00 -24.68 0.39
CA PHE A 132 -11.67 -25.33 1.53
C PHE A 132 -13.19 -25.44 1.36
N GLY A 133 -13.77 -24.85 0.32
CA GLY A 133 -15.23 -24.79 0.15
C GLY A 133 -15.96 -24.03 1.27
N SER A 134 -15.26 -23.21 2.04
CA SER A 134 -15.76 -22.56 3.26
C SER A 134 -14.95 -21.33 3.62
N PHE A 135 -15.58 -20.34 4.26
CA PHE A 135 -14.88 -19.24 4.94
C PHE A 135 -14.29 -19.65 6.31
N LYS A 136 -14.77 -20.74 6.89
CA LYS A 136 -14.22 -21.29 8.12
C LYS A 136 -13.06 -22.23 7.77
N THR A 137 -11.84 -21.70 7.75
CA THR A 137 -10.62 -22.42 7.40
C THR A 137 -9.61 -22.35 8.53
N PRO A 138 -8.66 -23.29 8.63
CA PRO A 138 -7.56 -23.19 9.60
C PRO A 138 -6.53 -22.10 9.22
N VAL A 139 -6.59 -21.58 7.99
CA VAL A 139 -5.61 -20.66 7.44
C VAL A 139 -5.81 -19.25 7.99
N LYS A 140 -4.77 -18.71 8.59
CA LYS A 140 -4.69 -17.30 9.03
C LYS A 140 -3.92 -16.52 7.99
N ILE A 141 -4.48 -15.40 7.53
CA ILE A 141 -3.83 -14.52 6.56
C ILE A 141 -3.44 -13.23 7.29
N ILE A 142 -2.13 -12.98 7.35
CA ILE A 142 -1.59 -11.71 7.84
C ILE A 142 -1.25 -10.86 6.63
N ALA A 143 -1.71 -9.61 6.63
CA ALA A 143 -1.42 -8.64 5.59
C ALA A 143 -0.79 -7.41 6.21
N SER A 144 0.39 -7.02 5.75
CA SER A 144 1.10 -5.88 6.33
C SER A 144 1.51 -4.86 5.27
N ASP A 145 1.57 -3.60 5.69
CA ASP A 145 2.10 -2.51 4.87
C ASP A 145 2.65 -1.42 5.79
N ILE A 146 3.56 -0.60 5.28
CA ILE A 146 4.08 0.56 5.99
C ILE A 146 3.11 1.74 5.93
N ASP A 147 2.31 1.84 4.87
CA ASP A 147 1.37 2.92 4.60
C ASP A 147 0.03 2.69 5.33
N SER A 148 -0.20 3.45 6.39
CA SER A 148 -1.42 3.36 7.19
C SER A 148 -2.68 3.73 6.43
N LYS A 149 -2.61 4.59 5.41
CA LYS A 149 -3.77 5.00 4.61
C LYS A 149 -4.27 3.86 3.73
N VAL A 150 -3.33 3.12 3.11
CA VAL A 150 -3.72 1.96 2.31
C VAL A 150 -4.28 0.84 3.19
N LEU A 151 -3.70 0.63 4.38
CA LEU A 151 -4.24 -0.33 5.35
C LEU A 151 -5.65 0.04 5.83
N ALA A 152 -5.94 1.33 6.04
CA ALA A 152 -7.29 1.78 6.39
C ALA A 152 -8.29 1.45 5.27
N LYS A 153 -7.90 1.69 4.01
CA LYS A 153 -8.70 1.31 2.83
C LYS A 153 -8.88 -0.20 2.71
N ALA A 154 -7.81 -0.96 2.92
CA ALA A 154 -7.84 -2.42 2.92
C ALA A 154 -8.81 -2.96 3.97
N ARG A 155 -8.74 -2.47 5.22
CA ARG A 155 -9.67 -2.86 6.30
C ARG A 155 -11.11 -2.52 5.98
N ALA A 156 -11.37 -1.40 5.33
CA ALA A 156 -12.72 -1.05 4.90
C ALA A 156 -13.27 -2.04 3.86
N GLY A 157 -12.40 -2.60 3.02
CA GLY A 157 -12.75 -3.57 1.98
C GLY A 157 -13.70 -3.01 0.91
N VAL A 158 -13.69 -1.69 0.70
CA VAL A 158 -14.57 -0.99 -0.26
C VAL A 158 -13.76 -0.51 -1.46
N TYR A 159 -14.21 -0.90 -2.64
CA TYR A 159 -13.51 -0.64 -3.90
C TYR A 159 -14.47 -0.09 -4.97
N PRO A 160 -13.97 0.64 -5.99
CA PRO A 160 -14.75 0.94 -7.17
C PRO A 160 -15.23 -0.35 -7.86
N LEU A 161 -16.44 -0.37 -8.40
CA LEU A 161 -16.98 -1.52 -9.14
C LEU A 161 -16.05 -1.94 -10.30
N ALA A 162 -15.41 -0.97 -10.96
CA ALA A 162 -14.45 -1.24 -12.04
C ALA A 162 -13.23 -2.08 -11.58
N SER A 163 -12.86 -2.05 -10.29
CA SER A 163 -11.73 -2.82 -9.76
C SER A 163 -11.94 -4.33 -9.84
N ILE A 164 -13.19 -4.79 -9.89
CA ILE A 164 -13.54 -6.22 -9.97
C ILE A 164 -13.97 -6.66 -11.37
N ALA A 165 -13.93 -5.79 -12.37
CA ALA A 165 -14.43 -6.08 -13.72
C ALA A 165 -13.76 -7.29 -14.39
N LYS A 166 -12.50 -7.57 -14.04
CA LYS A 166 -11.75 -8.73 -14.57
C LYS A 166 -11.93 -10.01 -13.74
N ILE A 167 -12.60 -9.94 -12.60
CA ILE A 167 -12.88 -11.12 -11.76
C ILE A 167 -14.02 -11.91 -12.39
N PRO A 168 -13.94 -13.26 -12.48
CA PRO A 168 -15.05 -14.09 -12.96
C PRO A 168 -16.36 -13.81 -12.21
N HIS A 169 -17.47 -13.82 -12.92
CA HIS A 169 -18.78 -13.38 -12.39
C HIS A 169 -19.26 -14.18 -11.17
N HIS A 170 -18.95 -15.48 -11.11
CA HIS A 170 -19.27 -16.30 -9.93
C HIS A 170 -18.54 -15.81 -8.68
N ARG A 171 -17.23 -15.46 -8.78
CA ARG A 171 -16.45 -14.88 -7.68
C ARG A 171 -16.97 -13.49 -7.29
N GLN A 172 -17.36 -12.66 -8.27
CA GLN A 172 -17.97 -11.36 -7.96
C GLN A 172 -19.22 -11.51 -7.10
N LYS A 173 -20.10 -12.47 -7.43
CA LYS A 173 -21.32 -12.75 -6.67
C LYS A 173 -21.03 -13.32 -5.28
N GLN A 174 -20.05 -14.18 -5.16
CA GLN A 174 -19.73 -14.89 -3.93
C GLN A 174 -19.01 -13.99 -2.92
N PHE A 175 -18.10 -13.13 -3.40
CA PHE A 175 -17.14 -12.44 -2.53
C PHE A 175 -17.38 -10.93 -2.38
N PHE A 176 -18.37 -10.37 -3.10
CA PHE A 176 -18.61 -8.93 -3.05
C PHE A 176 -20.10 -8.59 -2.95
N HIS A 177 -20.42 -7.62 -2.12
CA HIS A 177 -21.69 -6.91 -2.12
C HIS A 177 -21.62 -5.68 -3.02
N LYS A 178 -22.58 -5.50 -3.92
CA LYS A 178 -22.71 -4.28 -4.72
C LYS A 178 -23.37 -3.18 -3.89
N GLY A 179 -22.80 -1.98 -3.95
CA GLY A 179 -23.37 -0.81 -3.32
C GLY A 179 -24.68 -0.36 -3.98
N LYS A 180 -25.57 0.22 -3.18
CA LYS A 180 -26.85 0.80 -3.59
C LYS A 180 -26.96 2.24 -3.08
N GLY A 181 -27.76 3.06 -3.74
CA GLY A 181 -27.98 4.46 -3.36
C GLY A 181 -26.66 5.25 -3.33
N THR A 182 -26.32 5.84 -2.21
CA THR A 182 -25.09 6.65 -2.03
C THR A 182 -23.79 5.85 -2.23
N ASN A 183 -23.86 4.53 -2.25
CA ASN A 183 -22.73 3.64 -2.51
C ASN A 183 -22.75 3.03 -3.92
N GLU A 184 -23.60 3.51 -4.82
CA GLU A 184 -23.60 3.06 -6.21
C GLU A 184 -22.22 3.24 -6.85
N GLY A 185 -21.84 2.33 -7.74
CA GLY A 185 -20.50 2.32 -8.35
C GLY A 185 -19.38 1.76 -7.45
N LYS A 186 -19.72 1.29 -6.24
CA LYS A 186 -18.77 0.64 -5.32
C LYS A 186 -19.16 -0.82 -5.06
N VAL A 187 -18.19 -1.57 -4.60
CA VAL A 187 -18.35 -2.93 -4.08
C VAL A 187 -17.67 -3.05 -2.73
N LYS A 188 -18.20 -3.88 -1.85
CA LYS A 188 -17.59 -4.21 -0.56
C LYS A 188 -17.31 -5.71 -0.51
N VAL A 189 -16.12 -6.10 -0.11
CA VAL A 189 -15.77 -7.48 0.19
C VAL A 189 -16.69 -8.01 1.30
N VAL A 190 -17.21 -9.21 1.18
CA VAL A 190 -18.09 -9.84 2.20
C VAL A 190 -17.36 -9.93 3.55
N ASP A 191 -18.12 -9.80 4.63
CA ASP A 191 -17.53 -9.71 5.97
C ASP A 191 -16.81 -11.01 6.36
N GLU A 192 -17.29 -12.15 5.92
CA GLU A 192 -16.66 -13.46 6.13
C GLU A 192 -15.24 -13.49 5.56
N LEU A 193 -15.04 -12.99 4.34
CA LEU A 193 -13.73 -12.93 3.72
C LEU A 193 -12.81 -11.88 4.40
N ARG A 194 -13.39 -10.74 4.82
CA ARG A 194 -12.66 -9.70 5.54
C ARG A 194 -12.11 -10.21 6.88
N ASN A 195 -12.87 -11.06 7.56
CA ASN A 195 -12.49 -11.64 8.85
C ASN A 195 -11.37 -12.69 8.72
N MET A 196 -11.09 -13.22 7.51
CA MET A 196 -9.95 -14.10 7.27
C MET A 196 -8.60 -13.37 7.24
N VAL A 197 -8.60 -12.03 7.08
CA VAL A 197 -7.38 -11.23 6.90
C VAL A 197 -7.13 -10.30 8.06
N GLN A 198 -5.98 -10.44 8.71
CA GLN A 198 -5.51 -9.52 9.75
C GLN A 198 -4.55 -8.49 9.16
N PHE A 199 -4.96 -7.22 9.12
CA PHE A 199 -4.11 -6.14 8.64
C PHE A 199 -3.26 -5.53 9.75
N LYS A 200 -1.93 -5.43 9.53
CA LYS A 200 -0.95 -4.87 10.45
C LYS A 200 -0.12 -3.78 9.79
N LYS A 201 0.16 -2.70 10.51
CA LYS A 201 1.19 -1.73 10.11
C LYS A 201 2.55 -2.32 10.45
N LEU A 202 3.44 -2.40 9.46
CA LEU A 202 4.75 -2.99 9.64
C LEU A 202 5.75 -2.33 8.68
N ASN A 203 6.92 -2.00 9.20
CA ASN A 203 8.06 -1.61 8.41
C ASN A 203 9.02 -2.80 8.28
N LEU A 204 9.27 -3.25 7.06
CA LEU A 204 10.16 -4.39 6.80
C LEU A 204 11.63 -4.12 7.18
N THR A 205 11.99 -2.86 7.46
CA THR A 205 13.33 -2.49 7.96
C THR A 205 13.44 -2.51 9.48
N ASP A 206 12.35 -2.72 10.21
CA ASP A 206 12.39 -2.84 11.65
C ASP A 206 13.15 -4.11 12.09
N ALA A 207 13.88 -4.02 13.19
CA ALA A 207 14.67 -5.14 13.71
C ALA A 207 13.82 -6.32 14.22
N LYS A 208 12.55 -6.08 14.53
CA LYS A 208 11.59 -7.10 14.99
C LYS A 208 10.24 -6.89 14.32
N TRP A 209 9.63 -7.98 13.90
CA TRP A 209 8.30 -7.97 13.29
C TRP A 209 7.30 -8.72 14.18
N ASP A 210 6.12 -8.13 14.38
CA ASP A 210 5.01 -8.81 15.05
C ASP A 210 4.25 -9.71 14.05
N VAL A 211 5.00 -10.57 13.37
CA VAL A 211 4.49 -11.64 12.51
C VAL A 211 5.04 -12.95 13.08
N LYS A 212 4.15 -13.80 13.56
CA LYS A 212 4.52 -15.07 14.17
C LYS A 212 4.47 -16.18 13.14
N GLY A 213 5.54 -16.95 13.08
CA GLY A 213 5.65 -18.18 12.28
C GLY A 213 5.27 -19.46 13.04
N PRO A 214 5.43 -20.61 12.41
CA PRO A 214 5.96 -20.75 11.05
C PRO A 214 5.01 -20.16 10.01
N LEU A 215 5.57 -19.72 8.86
CA LEU A 215 4.84 -19.29 7.67
C LEU A 215 4.97 -20.38 6.62
N ASP A 216 3.90 -20.61 5.88
CA ASP A 216 3.81 -21.60 4.82
C ASP A 216 4.06 -21.02 3.44
#